data_bdab9783530db2a7f296b3c6376dcfec
#
_entry.id   bdab9783530db2a7f296b3c6376dcfec
#
_cell.length_a   1.000
_cell.length_b   1.000
_cell.length_c   1.000
_cell.angle_alpha   90.00
_cell.angle_beta   90.00
_cell.angle_gamma   90.00
#
_symmetry.space_group_name_H-M   'P 1'
#
loop_
_entity.id
_entity.type
_entity.pdbx_description
1 polymer ?
#
loop_
_entity_poly.entity_id
_entity_poly.type
_entity_poly.pdbx_seq_one_letter_code
_entity_poly.pdbx_strand_id
1 'polypeptide(L)'
;HTAYRRQRQMCIRDRRVGWLVDDPFFHEARLIGSVGTGAYVLTVQDAFTQRIREMYPKFEMIETLYHGGFASEQVPRWEDREIDVFFPGSYTSREAVWEKLKKIDGIMGSIAQKVAARLIQNGHIRTWDEELRCYLEEIQFEMSEDEFQTLLRAFYPLDEFQRICIRERMLEELLKAGRRVSVVGRGWNTYQGGGSENLDILSEEGVDITEVIRYMQNSRIVLHNINFETGMHERIFTAMLAGAVCVTSKYQLLERFFEDGKEIVTYPADAPEQLLVVIDELLSNPGRAAQIAAAGRKKALQKHTWKRRGEQIAKWMDDGLNFTY
;
A
#
# COMPACT_ATOMS: atom_id res chain seq x y z
N HIS A 1 -13.38 12.72 -2.06
CA HIS A 1 -13.27 11.28 -1.75
C HIS A 1 -14.06 10.34 -2.71
N THR A 2 -14.90 10.87 -3.58
CA THR A 2 -15.75 10.05 -4.48
C THR A 2 -15.12 9.71 -5.83
N ALA A 3 -14.05 10.36 -6.24
CA ALA A 3 -13.45 10.14 -7.56
C ALA A 3 -12.55 8.90 -7.65
N TYR A 4 -11.90 8.47 -6.56
CA TYR A 4 -10.99 7.32 -6.54
C TYR A 4 -11.68 5.96 -6.37
N ARG A 5 -12.96 5.92 -5.99
CA ARG A 5 -13.74 4.68 -5.82
C ARG A 5 -14.40 4.17 -7.12
N ARG A 6 -14.06 4.71 -8.28
CA ARG A 6 -14.59 4.17 -9.53
C ARG A 6 -13.78 2.96 -9.97
N GLN A 7 -14.30 1.79 -9.62
CA GLN A 7 -13.94 0.54 -10.28
C GLN A 7 -13.93 0.78 -11.80
N ARG A 8 -12.78 0.58 -12.44
CA ARG A 8 -12.72 0.60 -13.91
C ARG A 8 -13.36 -0.68 -14.42
N GLN A 9 -14.58 -0.57 -14.94
CA GLN A 9 -15.19 -1.63 -15.71
C GLN A 9 -14.72 -1.51 -17.15
N MET A 10 -14.10 -2.54 -17.66
CA MET A 10 -13.79 -2.69 -19.08
C MET A 10 -14.69 -3.79 -19.66
N CYS A 11 -15.39 -3.49 -20.76
CA CYS A 11 -16.12 -4.48 -21.52
C CYS A 11 -15.28 -4.85 -22.74
N ILE A 12 -14.88 -6.10 -22.84
CA ILE A 12 -14.18 -6.65 -24.01
C ILE A 12 -14.96 -7.90 -24.43
N ARG A 13 -15.51 -7.91 -25.64
CA ARG A 13 -16.25 -9.05 -26.20
C ARG A 13 -17.35 -9.58 -25.27
N ASP A 14 -18.24 -8.71 -24.80
CA ASP A 14 -19.39 -9.02 -23.93
C ASP A 14 -19.05 -9.51 -22.52
N ARG A 15 -17.79 -9.49 -22.13
CA ARG A 15 -17.34 -9.84 -20.79
C ARG A 15 -17.00 -8.59 -19.98
N ARG A 16 -17.32 -8.63 -18.69
CA ARG A 16 -17.02 -7.54 -17.75
C ARG A 16 -15.82 -7.91 -16.89
N VAL A 17 -14.83 -7.01 -16.81
CA VAL A 17 -13.69 -7.16 -15.90
C VAL A 17 -13.83 -6.12 -14.80
N GLY A 18 -13.96 -6.57 -13.56
CA GLY A 18 -13.88 -5.74 -12.37
C GLY A 18 -12.49 -5.83 -11.76
N TRP A 19 -11.79 -4.70 -11.60
CA TRP A 19 -10.52 -4.68 -10.91
C TRP A 19 -10.65 -3.95 -9.59
N LEU A 20 -10.57 -4.71 -8.48
CA LEU A 20 -10.69 -4.21 -7.12
C LEU A 20 -9.32 -3.74 -6.63
N VAL A 21 -9.22 -2.47 -6.32
CA VAL A 21 -8.01 -1.83 -5.80
C VAL A 21 -8.08 -1.56 -4.29
N ASP A 22 -9.27 -1.72 -3.71
CA ASP A 22 -9.55 -1.62 -2.27
C ASP A 22 -10.02 -2.98 -1.74
N ASP A 23 -10.14 -3.11 -0.43
CA ASP A 23 -10.62 -4.32 0.22
C ASP A 23 -11.99 -4.76 -0.36
N PRO A 24 -12.17 -6.06 -0.66
CA PRO A 24 -13.42 -6.62 -1.18
C PRO A 24 -14.66 -6.26 -0.38
N PHE A 25 -14.55 -6.04 0.92
CA PHE A 25 -15.68 -5.61 1.76
C PHE A 25 -16.37 -4.34 1.27
N PHE A 26 -15.62 -3.41 0.67
CA PHE A 26 -16.20 -2.18 0.10
C PHE A 26 -16.97 -2.42 -1.21
N HIS A 27 -16.80 -3.59 -1.80
CA HIS A 27 -17.37 -3.93 -3.10
C HIS A 27 -18.41 -5.05 -3.05
N GLU A 28 -18.80 -5.51 -1.87
CA GLU A 28 -19.63 -6.67 -1.65
C GLU A 28 -20.94 -6.65 -2.47
N ALA A 29 -21.71 -5.56 -2.41
CA ALA A 29 -22.95 -5.44 -3.17
C ALA A 29 -22.74 -5.59 -4.69
N ARG A 30 -21.58 -5.12 -5.20
CA ARG A 30 -21.21 -5.26 -6.61
C ARG A 30 -20.77 -6.68 -6.94
N LEU A 31 -20.01 -7.30 -6.05
CA LEU A 31 -19.58 -8.69 -6.20
C LEU A 31 -20.81 -9.60 -6.26
N ILE A 32 -21.73 -9.50 -5.30
CA ILE A 32 -22.99 -10.27 -5.28
C ILE A 32 -23.78 -10.06 -6.58
N GLY A 33 -23.97 -8.81 -7.00
CA GLY A 33 -24.71 -8.48 -8.24
C GLY A 33 -24.01 -8.90 -9.53
N SER A 34 -22.75 -9.31 -9.48
CA SER A 34 -21.95 -9.73 -10.65
C SER A 34 -21.76 -11.24 -10.74
N VAL A 35 -22.10 -12.01 -9.70
CA VAL A 35 -22.03 -13.48 -9.72
C VAL A 35 -22.96 -14.04 -10.80
N GLY A 36 -22.44 -14.93 -11.64
CA GLY A 36 -23.20 -15.58 -12.72
C GLY A 36 -23.46 -14.70 -13.94
N THR A 37 -22.85 -13.51 -14.05
CA THR A 37 -23.01 -12.61 -15.21
C THR A 37 -21.85 -12.73 -16.22
N GLY A 38 -20.96 -13.73 -16.12
CA GLY A 38 -19.75 -13.84 -16.93
C GLY A 38 -18.70 -12.77 -16.56
N ALA A 39 -18.78 -12.20 -15.35
CA ALA A 39 -17.82 -11.22 -14.88
C ALA A 39 -16.53 -11.87 -14.39
N TYR A 40 -15.41 -11.25 -14.71
CA TYR A 40 -14.09 -11.56 -14.19
C TYR A 40 -13.72 -10.59 -13.09
N VAL A 41 -13.08 -11.09 -12.03
CA VAL A 41 -12.66 -10.27 -10.90
C VAL A 41 -11.15 -10.32 -10.80
N LEU A 42 -10.54 -9.13 -10.82
CA LEU A 42 -9.12 -8.94 -10.55
C LEU A 42 -8.96 -8.22 -9.22
N THR A 43 -7.94 -8.57 -8.46
CA THR A 43 -7.59 -7.87 -7.23
C THR A 43 -6.12 -7.46 -7.25
N VAL A 44 -5.73 -6.60 -6.35
CA VAL A 44 -4.35 -6.11 -6.23
C VAL A 44 -3.53 -6.84 -5.17
N GLN A 45 -4.14 -7.83 -4.49
CA GLN A 45 -3.50 -8.61 -3.42
C GLN A 45 -3.94 -10.07 -3.48
N ASP A 46 -3.00 -10.98 -3.21
CA ASP A 46 -3.28 -12.42 -3.18
C ASP A 46 -4.31 -12.78 -2.09
N ALA A 47 -4.24 -12.13 -0.92
CA ALA A 47 -5.22 -12.32 0.15
C ALA A 47 -6.64 -11.93 -0.28
N PHE A 48 -6.80 -10.86 -1.04
CA PHE A 48 -8.11 -10.46 -1.58
C PHE A 48 -8.63 -11.46 -2.61
N THR A 49 -7.75 -11.95 -3.48
CA THR A 49 -8.06 -12.99 -4.46
C THR A 49 -8.58 -14.23 -3.77
N GLN A 50 -7.86 -14.70 -2.75
CA GLN A 50 -8.24 -15.89 -1.99
C GLN A 50 -9.60 -15.69 -1.30
N ARG A 51 -9.79 -14.58 -0.61
CA ARG A 51 -11.06 -14.24 0.06
C ARG A 51 -12.24 -14.24 -0.92
N ILE A 52 -12.08 -13.66 -2.11
CA ILE A 52 -13.16 -13.63 -3.12
C ILE A 52 -13.43 -15.05 -3.65
N ARG A 53 -12.41 -15.88 -3.86
CA ARG A 53 -12.57 -17.27 -4.27
C ARG A 53 -13.39 -18.08 -3.26
N GLU A 54 -13.15 -17.86 -1.98
CA GLU A 54 -13.87 -18.52 -0.89
C GLU A 54 -15.34 -18.04 -0.80
N MET A 55 -15.55 -16.72 -0.82
CA MET A 55 -16.87 -16.13 -0.67
C MET A 55 -17.75 -16.24 -1.93
N TYR A 56 -17.15 -16.22 -3.11
CA TYR A 56 -17.86 -16.15 -4.40
C TYR A 56 -17.30 -17.11 -5.45
N PRO A 57 -17.31 -18.44 -5.20
CA PRO A 57 -16.67 -19.43 -6.06
C PRO A 57 -17.30 -19.56 -7.46
N LYS A 58 -18.40 -18.88 -7.72
CA LYS A 58 -19.14 -18.91 -9.00
C LYS A 58 -18.67 -17.88 -10.03
N PHE A 59 -17.67 -17.05 -9.72
CA PHE A 59 -17.04 -16.23 -10.75
C PHE A 59 -16.23 -17.10 -11.72
N GLU A 60 -16.28 -16.78 -13.00
CA GLU A 60 -15.54 -17.52 -14.03
C GLU A 60 -14.02 -17.34 -13.87
N MET A 61 -13.59 -16.17 -13.40
CA MET A 61 -12.19 -15.87 -13.15
C MET A 61 -12.04 -14.96 -11.95
N ILE A 62 -11.12 -15.33 -11.04
CA ILE A 62 -10.69 -14.50 -9.92
C ILE A 62 -9.16 -14.58 -9.88
N GLU A 63 -8.47 -13.48 -10.23
CA GLU A 63 -7.01 -13.48 -10.32
C GLU A 63 -6.38 -12.25 -9.68
N THR A 64 -5.13 -12.38 -9.23
CA THR A 64 -4.35 -11.26 -8.77
C THR A 64 -3.69 -10.55 -9.94
N LEU A 65 -3.94 -9.26 -10.05
CA LEU A 65 -3.22 -8.35 -10.95
C LEU A 65 -2.73 -7.16 -10.13
N TYR A 66 -1.47 -7.21 -9.72
CA TYR A 66 -0.86 -6.13 -8.96
C TYR A 66 -0.93 -4.80 -9.70
N HIS A 67 -0.87 -3.69 -8.96
CA HIS A 67 -0.85 -2.35 -9.55
C HIS A 67 0.19 -2.18 -10.65
N GLY A 68 -0.04 -1.22 -11.54
CA GLY A 68 0.97 -0.62 -12.38
C GLY A 68 1.38 0.74 -11.83
N GLY A 69 2.42 1.32 -12.40
CA GLY A 69 2.82 2.70 -12.11
C GLY A 69 2.65 3.60 -13.33
N PHE A 70 2.70 4.91 -13.08
CA PHE A 70 2.67 5.94 -14.11
C PHE A 70 4.07 6.19 -14.65
N ALA A 71 4.29 5.88 -15.93
CA ALA A 71 5.56 6.13 -16.59
C ALA A 71 5.72 7.61 -16.95
N SER A 72 6.88 8.17 -16.62
CA SER A 72 7.32 9.49 -17.06
C SER A 72 8.29 9.34 -18.24
N GLU A 73 8.10 10.12 -19.30
CA GLU A 73 8.97 10.08 -20.47
C GLU A 73 10.38 10.56 -20.13
N GLN A 74 10.46 11.66 -19.39
CA GLN A 74 11.70 12.26 -18.93
C GLN A 74 11.71 12.34 -17.40
N VAL A 75 12.89 12.13 -16.82
CA VAL A 75 13.13 12.26 -15.39
C VAL A 75 14.40 13.10 -15.18
N PRO A 76 14.41 13.98 -14.16
CA PRO A 76 15.61 14.74 -13.80
C PRO A 76 16.77 13.81 -13.43
N ARG A 77 18.01 14.26 -13.62
CA ARG A 77 19.17 13.56 -13.08
C ARG A 77 19.14 13.60 -11.56
N TRP A 78 19.84 12.70 -10.91
CA TRP A 78 19.90 12.61 -9.45
C TRP A 78 20.32 13.94 -8.80
N GLU A 79 21.34 14.59 -9.37
CA GLU A 79 21.93 15.83 -8.86
C GLU A 79 20.99 17.03 -8.96
N ASP A 80 20.09 17.00 -9.95
CA ASP A 80 19.15 18.10 -10.24
C ASP A 80 17.89 18.04 -9.37
N ARG A 81 17.73 17.00 -8.53
CA ARG A 81 16.58 16.82 -7.65
C ARG A 81 16.74 17.59 -6.34
N GLU A 82 15.68 18.27 -5.92
CA GLU A 82 15.72 19.19 -4.78
C GLU A 82 15.21 18.55 -3.47
N ILE A 83 14.41 17.51 -3.56
CA ILE A 83 13.82 16.82 -2.40
C ILE A 83 14.66 15.59 -2.09
N ASP A 84 15.24 15.52 -0.89
CA ASP A 84 16.03 14.36 -0.47
C ASP A 84 15.15 13.16 -0.18
N VAL A 85 14.13 13.35 0.67
CA VAL A 85 13.22 12.28 1.11
C VAL A 85 11.78 12.74 0.98
N PHE A 86 10.97 11.97 0.26
CA PHE A 86 9.56 12.29 0.01
C PHE A 86 8.64 11.13 0.40
N PHE A 87 7.56 11.44 1.08
CA PHE A 87 6.49 10.50 1.39
C PHE A 87 5.15 11.01 0.88
N PRO A 88 4.58 10.46 -0.21
CA PRO A 88 3.25 10.79 -0.71
C PRO A 88 2.16 9.98 0.00
N GLY A 89 1.22 10.66 0.63
CA GLY A 89 0.06 10.03 1.27
C GLY A 89 -0.57 10.93 2.32
N SER A 90 -1.87 10.77 2.52
CA SER A 90 -2.60 11.51 3.56
C SER A 90 -2.26 10.98 4.95
N TYR A 91 -2.40 11.83 5.94
CA TYR A 91 -2.23 11.51 7.36
C TYR A 91 -3.57 11.61 8.09
N THR A 92 -3.76 10.75 9.06
CA THR A 92 -4.82 10.80 10.07
C THR A 92 -4.15 10.48 11.40
N SER A 93 -4.41 11.24 12.46
CA SER A 93 -3.77 10.95 13.75
C SER A 93 -4.30 9.65 14.36
N ARG A 94 -3.49 8.98 15.18
CA ARG A 94 -3.90 7.78 15.92
C ARG A 94 -5.11 8.07 16.81
N GLU A 95 -5.17 9.26 17.41
CA GLU A 95 -6.27 9.69 18.26
C GLU A 95 -7.58 9.74 17.48
N ALA A 96 -7.56 10.28 16.27
CA ALA A 96 -8.75 10.37 15.43
C ALA A 96 -9.28 8.97 15.03
N VAL A 97 -8.40 8.00 14.79
CA VAL A 97 -8.81 6.62 14.54
C VAL A 97 -9.26 5.93 15.82
N TRP A 98 -8.58 6.18 16.93
CA TRP A 98 -8.96 5.66 18.24
C TRP A 98 -10.38 6.07 18.63
N GLU A 99 -10.78 7.32 18.35
CA GLU A 99 -12.15 7.78 18.56
C GLU A 99 -13.19 7.03 17.69
N LYS A 100 -12.79 6.50 16.54
CA LYS A 100 -13.66 5.60 15.75
C LYS A 100 -13.82 4.25 16.44
N LEU A 101 -12.75 3.69 16.99
CA LEU A 101 -12.77 2.41 17.72
C LEU A 101 -13.60 2.49 19.01
N LYS A 102 -13.58 3.62 19.72
CA LYS A 102 -14.40 3.85 20.92
C LYS A 102 -15.91 3.86 20.65
N LYS A 103 -16.33 4.06 19.40
CA LYS A 103 -17.75 4.01 19.00
C LYS A 103 -18.28 2.58 18.84
N ILE A 104 -17.42 1.59 18.93
CA ILE A 104 -17.80 0.18 18.96
C ILE A 104 -18.16 -0.16 20.39
N ASP A 105 -19.42 -0.52 20.65
CA ASP A 105 -19.94 -0.73 21.99
C ASP A 105 -19.65 -2.12 22.56
N GLY A 106 -19.77 -2.24 23.87
CA GLY A 106 -19.77 -3.50 24.60
C GLY A 106 -18.44 -4.26 24.55
N ILE A 107 -18.54 -5.59 24.61
CA ILE A 107 -17.37 -6.47 24.62
C ILE A 107 -16.55 -6.34 23.34
N MET A 108 -17.20 -6.11 22.20
CA MET A 108 -16.54 -5.94 20.90
C MET A 108 -15.68 -4.68 20.88
N GLY A 109 -16.15 -3.58 21.48
CA GLY A 109 -15.34 -2.36 21.64
C GLY A 109 -14.11 -2.59 22.51
N SER A 110 -14.26 -3.38 23.58
CA SER A 110 -13.12 -3.76 24.44
C SER A 110 -12.10 -4.62 23.67
N ILE A 111 -12.55 -5.56 22.85
CA ILE A 111 -11.69 -6.38 21.99
C ILE A 111 -10.96 -5.49 20.97
N ALA A 112 -11.67 -4.61 20.26
CA ALA A 112 -11.07 -3.72 19.27
C ALA A 112 -9.97 -2.83 19.88
N GLN A 113 -10.21 -2.26 21.06
CA GLN A 113 -9.24 -1.44 21.77
C GLN A 113 -8.02 -2.23 22.25
N LYS A 114 -8.22 -3.49 22.69
CA LYS A 114 -7.10 -4.37 23.05
C LYS A 114 -6.24 -4.74 21.85
N VAL A 115 -6.86 -5.07 20.72
CA VAL A 115 -6.14 -5.35 19.46
C VAL A 115 -5.39 -4.10 19.00
N ALA A 116 -6.02 -2.92 19.03
CA ALA A 116 -5.34 -1.66 18.68
C ALA A 116 -4.11 -1.40 19.57
N ALA A 117 -4.21 -1.64 20.88
CA ALA A 117 -3.07 -1.50 21.78
C ALA A 117 -1.92 -2.47 21.42
N ARG A 118 -2.25 -3.68 21.00
CA ARG A 118 -1.24 -4.66 20.52
C ARG A 118 -0.62 -4.24 19.20
N LEU A 119 -1.38 -3.64 18.29
CA LEU A 119 -0.87 -3.14 17.01
C LEU A 119 0.15 -2.01 17.17
N ILE A 120 0.11 -1.23 18.24
CA ILE A 120 1.16 -0.24 18.53
C ILE A 120 2.52 -0.92 18.71
N GLN A 121 2.54 -2.10 19.33
CA GLN A 121 3.76 -2.85 19.61
C GLN A 121 4.14 -3.79 18.45
N ASN A 122 3.16 -4.50 17.89
CA ASN A 122 3.35 -5.66 17.00
C ASN A 122 2.83 -5.43 15.57
N GLY A 123 2.27 -4.26 15.25
CA GLY A 123 1.61 -4.01 13.95
C GLY A 123 2.50 -4.06 12.72
N HIS A 124 3.81 -4.22 12.91
CA HIS A 124 4.80 -4.44 11.85
C HIS A 124 5.10 -5.94 11.62
N ILE A 125 4.60 -6.83 12.49
CA ILE A 125 4.87 -8.27 12.46
C ILE A 125 3.69 -9.02 11.84
N ARG A 126 2.46 -8.57 12.16
CA ARG A 126 1.21 -9.21 11.72
C ARG A 126 0.24 -8.18 11.19
N THR A 127 -0.64 -8.59 10.29
CA THR A 127 -1.78 -7.78 9.89
C THR A 127 -2.79 -7.64 11.04
N TRP A 128 -3.61 -6.62 10.98
CA TRP A 128 -4.58 -6.36 12.06
C TRP A 128 -5.61 -7.49 12.24
N ASP A 129 -5.97 -8.17 11.16
CA ASP A 129 -6.90 -9.30 11.18
C ASP A 129 -6.25 -10.57 11.75
N GLU A 130 -4.96 -10.80 11.46
CA GLU A 130 -4.17 -11.86 12.12
C GLU A 130 -4.01 -11.57 13.62
N GLU A 131 -3.72 -10.33 14.00
CA GLU A 131 -3.59 -9.95 15.42
C GLU A 131 -4.94 -10.08 16.15
N LEU A 132 -6.05 -9.74 15.47
CA LEU A 132 -7.40 -9.96 16.00
C LEU A 132 -7.66 -11.45 16.23
N ARG A 133 -7.36 -12.31 15.25
CA ARG A 133 -7.54 -13.76 15.36
C ARG A 133 -6.72 -14.33 16.52
N CYS A 134 -5.45 -13.99 16.61
CA CYS A 134 -4.58 -14.40 17.71
C CYS A 134 -5.14 -13.97 19.07
N TYR A 135 -5.66 -12.73 19.18
CA TYR A 135 -6.23 -12.26 20.43
C TYR A 135 -7.51 -13.00 20.81
N LEU A 136 -8.40 -13.27 19.87
CA LEU A 136 -9.63 -14.05 20.12
C LEU A 136 -9.32 -15.47 20.56
N GLU A 137 -8.34 -16.12 19.95
CA GLU A 137 -7.85 -17.44 20.36
C GLU A 137 -7.29 -17.42 21.80
N GLU A 138 -6.47 -16.41 22.13
CA GLU A 138 -5.89 -16.24 23.46
C GLU A 138 -6.95 -16.11 24.57
N ILE A 139 -8.03 -15.38 24.30
CA ILE A 139 -9.14 -15.22 25.25
C ILE A 139 -10.19 -16.33 25.14
N GLN A 140 -9.94 -17.35 24.33
CA GLN A 140 -10.85 -18.48 24.08
C GLN A 140 -12.25 -18.04 23.63
N PHE A 141 -12.32 -17.00 22.80
CA PHE A 141 -13.56 -16.49 22.24
C PHE A 141 -13.90 -17.24 20.95
N GLU A 142 -14.81 -18.23 21.10
CA GLU A 142 -15.22 -19.05 19.96
C GLU A 142 -16.19 -18.32 19.06
N MET A 143 -15.98 -18.39 17.76
CA MET A 143 -16.87 -17.92 16.71
C MET A 143 -16.67 -18.72 15.41
N SER A 144 -17.70 -18.76 14.60
CA SER A 144 -17.61 -19.33 13.26
C SER A 144 -16.83 -18.41 12.30
N GLU A 145 -16.37 -18.95 11.17
CA GLU A 145 -15.69 -18.12 10.17
C GLU A 145 -16.61 -17.02 9.60
N ASP A 146 -17.89 -17.28 9.42
CA ASP A 146 -18.86 -16.27 8.95
C ASP A 146 -19.04 -15.12 9.95
N GLU A 147 -19.05 -15.44 11.25
CA GLU A 147 -19.06 -14.43 12.31
C GLU A 147 -17.76 -13.63 12.31
N PHE A 148 -16.62 -14.29 12.13
CA PHE A 148 -15.32 -13.62 12.02
C PHE A 148 -15.27 -12.67 10.83
N GLN A 149 -15.74 -13.09 9.65
CA GLN A 149 -15.82 -12.21 8.47
C GLN A 149 -16.74 -11.00 8.72
N THR A 150 -17.81 -11.18 9.47
CA THR A 150 -18.69 -10.07 9.90
C THR A 150 -17.96 -9.12 10.85
N LEU A 151 -17.19 -9.68 11.78
CA LEU A 151 -16.40 -8.92 12.75
C LEU A 151 -15.31 -8.09 12.06
N LEU A 152 -14.64 -8.65 11.05
CA LEU A 152 -13.64 -7.92 10.25
C LEU A 152 -14.20 -6.64 9.63
N ARG A 153 -15.44 -6.65 9.16
CA ARG A 153 -16.11 -5.44 8.63
C ARG A 153 -16.29 -4.37 9.71
N ALA A 154 -16.78 -4.79 10.87
CA ALA A 154 -16.99 -3.87 11.99
C ALA A 154 -15.67 -3.28 12.52
N PHE A 155 -14.61 -4.08 12.48
CA PHE A 155 -13.29 -3.73 13.00
C PHE A 155 -12.33 -3.15 11.95
N TYR A 156 -12.81 -2.87 10.74
CA TYR A 156 -11.98 -2.27 9.69
C TYR A 156 -11.21 -1.00 10.10
N PRO A 157 -11.68 -0.16 11.06
CA PRO A 157 -10.85 0.92 11.58
C PRO A 157 -9.51 0.49 12.18
N LEU A 158 -9.33 -0.80 12.54
CA LEU A 158 -8.03 -1.35 12.95
C LEU A 158 -7.01 -1.37 11.81
N ASP A 159 -7.44 -1.58 10.57
CA ASP A 159 -6.57 -1.47 9.39
C ASP A 159 -6.01 -0.04 9.25
N GLU A 160 -6.88 0.97 9.36
CA GLU A 160 -6.46 2.37 9.34
C GLU A 160 -5.52 2.67 10.51
N PHE A 161 -5.82 2.16 11.70
CA PHE A 161 -5.01 2.33 12.90
C PHE A 161 -3.61 1.74 12.73
N GLN A 162 -3.51 0.50 12.24
CA GLN A 162 -2.24 -0.17 11.94
C GLN A 162 -1.41 0.63 10.94
N ARG A 163 -2.02 1.06 9.84
CA ARG A 163 -1.34 1.86 8.81
C ARG A 163 -0.75 3.14 9.36
N ILE A 164 -1.47 3.81 10.25
CA ILE A 164 -0.98 5.03 10.89
C ILE A 164 0.17 4.73 11.84
N CYS A 165 0.06 3.69 12.68
CA CYS A 165 1.16 3.29 13.58
C CYS A 165 2.45 3.00 12.82
N ILE A 166 2.38 2.22 11.74
CA ILE A 166 3.55 1.91 10.89
C ILE A 166 4.13 3.19 10.27
N ARG A 167 3.26 4.07 9.76
CA ARG A 167 3.68 5.33 9.12
C ARG A 167 4.35 6.27 10.10
N GLU A 168 3.76 6.49 11.26
CA GLU A 168 4.33 7.35 12.29
C GLU A 168 5.69 6.81 12.74
N ARG A 169 5.78 5.52 13.04
CA ARG A 169 7.04 4.88 13.45
C ARG A 169 8.13 5.07 12.39
N MET A 170 7.83 4.86 11.12
CA MET A 170 8.76 5.07 10.01
C MET A 170 9.24 6.52 9.91
N LEU A 171 8.32 7.49 9.99
CA LEU A 171 8.67 8.90 9.84
C LEU A 171 9.39 9.45 11.06
N GLU A 172 8.99 9.06 12.26
CA GLU A 172 9.61 9.52 13.51
C GLU A 172 11.10 9.19 13.60
N GLU A 173 11.54 8.04 13.07
CA GLU A 173 12.96 7.67 13.04
C GLU A 173 13.81 8.69 12.26
N LEU A 174 13.30 9.19 11.16
CA LEU A 174 13.98 10.19 10.34
C LEU A 174 13.87 11.59 10.94
N LEU A 175 12.66 11.98 11.33
CA LEU A 175 12.37 13.33 11.83
C LEU A 175 13.10 13.61 13.15
N LYS A 176 13.09 12.67 14.10
CA LYS A 176 13.83 12.78 15.37
C LYS A 176 15.34 12.86 15.18
N ALA A 177 15.87 12.25 14.12
CA ALA A 177 17.27 12.34 13.73
C ALA A 177 17.62 13.64 12.96
N GLY A 178 16.68 14.58 12.83
CA GLY A 178 16.89 15.85 12.13
C GLY A 178 16.86 15.73 10.60
N ARG A 179 16.35 14.62 10.05
CA ARG A 179 16.22 14.46 8.60
C ARG A 179 14.92 15.11 8.13
N ARG A 180 15.05 16.03 7.16
CA ARG A 180 13.89 16.66 6.53
C ARG A 180 13.15 15.64 5.67
N VAL A 181 11.84 15.49 5.89
CA VAL A 181 10.97 14.65 5.08
C VAL A 181 9.85 15.51 4.50
N SER A 182 9.83 15.61 3.18
CA SER A 182 8.74 16.29 2.48
C SER A 182 7.55 15.36 2.33
N VAL A 183 6.35 15.89 2.56
CA VAL A 183 5.10 15.12 2.49
C VAL A 183 4.04 15.86 1.68
N VAL A 184 3.12 15.10 1.08
CA VAL A 184 1.96 15.65 0.40
C VAL A 184 0.73 14.78 0.69
N GLY A 185 -0.39 15.43 0.88
CA GLY A 185 -1.67 14.80 1.21
C GLY A 185 -2.36 15.52 2.37
N ARG A 186 -3.61 15.17 2.59
CA ARG A 186 -4.42 15.83 3.64
C ARG A 186 -3.98 15.39 5.03
N GLY A 187 -4.12 16.29 5.99
CA GLY A 187 -4.05 16.03 7.42
C GLY A 187 -2.67 16.17 8.05
N TRP A 188 -1.61 16.42 7.28
CA TRP A 188 -0.25 16.56 7.82
C TRP A 188 -0.07 17.73 8.80
N ASN A 189 -0.88 18.79 8.67
CA ASN A 189 -0.93 19.91 9.61
C ASN A 189 -1.38 19.49 11.03
N THR A 190 -1.94 18.29 11.19
CA THR A 190 -2.31 17.73 12.50
C THR A 190 -1.26 16.80 13.09
N TYR A 191 -0.13 16.59 12.39
CA TYR A 191 0.94 15.73 12.89
C TYR A 191 1.63 16.38 14.11
N GLN A 192 1.68 15.63 15.21
CA GLN A 192 2.29 16.05 16.48
C GLN A 192 3.35 15.05 16.98
N GLY A 193 3.85 14.19 16.08
CA GLY A 193 4.92 13.24 16.42
C GLY A 193 6.27 13.92 16.66
N GLY A 194 7.22 13.15 17.16
CA GLY A 194 8.56 13.66 17.43
C GLY A 194 9.29 14.12 16.18
N GLY A 195 9.99 15.27 16.25
CA GLY A 195 10.74 15.85 15.15
C GLY A 195 9.88 16.56 14.11
N SER A 196 8.64 16.95 14.46
CA SER A 196 7.69 17.61 13.56
C SER A 196 8.24 18.88 12.90
N GLU A 197 9.23 19.54 13.49
CA GLU A 197 9.95 20.67 12.90
C GLU A 197 10.74 20.34 11.63
N ASN A 198 11.03 19.06 11.41
CA ASN A 198 11.72 18.54 10.23
C ASN A 198 10.74 18.01 9.16
N LEU A 199 9.43 18.08 9.41
CA LEU A 199 8.39 17.73 8.46
C LEU A 199 8.12 18.90 7.51
N ASP A 200 8.27 18.66 6.21
CA ASP A 200 8.07 19.66 5.16
C ASP A 200 6.76 19.36 4.41
N ILE A 201 5.72 20.12 4.68
CA ILE A 201 4.40 19.93 4.08
C ILE A 201 4.33 20.70 2.77
N LEU A 202 4.46 20.00 1.64
CA LEU A 202 4.44 20.60 0.31
C LEU A 202 3.04 21.11 -0.10
N SER A 203 1.98 20.49 0.42
CA SER A 203 0.60 20.96 0.28
C SER A 203 -0.25 20.41 1.42
N GLU A 204 -1.03 21.29 2.04
CA GLU A 204 -1.99 20.92 3.10
C GLU A 204 -3.29 20.34 2.51
N GLU A 205 -3.53 20.57 1.24
CA GLU A 205 -4.66 20.03 0.50
C GLU A 205 -4.26 18.76 -0.27
N GLY A 206 -5.26 17.97 -0.66
CA GLY A 206 -5.01 16.87 -1.59
C GLY A 206 -4.66 17.43 -2.97
N VAL A 207 -3.59 16.91 -3.54
CA VAL A 207 -3.16 17.21 -4.92
C VAL A 207 -3.56 16.10 -5.86
N ASP A 208 -3.61 16.38 -7.16
CA ASP A 208 -3.87 15.34 -8.15
C ASP A 208 -2.64 14.44 -8.37
N ILE A 209 -2.85 13.30 -9.04
CA ILE A 209 -1.78 12.32 -9.27
C ILE A 209 -0.63 12.89 -10.11
N THR A 210 -0.89 13.83 -11.01
CA THR A 210 0.14 14.43 -11.86
C THR A 210 1.10 15.24 -11.02
N GLU A 211 0.57 15.97 -10.05
CA GLU A 211 1.36 16.75 -9.10
C GLU A 211 2.19 15.84 -8.17
N VAL A 212 1.59 14.76 -7.67
CA VAL A 212 2.33 13.74 -6.88
C VAL A 212 3.50 13.19 -7.68
N ILE A 213 3.30 12.88 -8.97
CA ILE A 213 4.36 12.38 -9.85
C ILE A 213 5.47 13.44 -10.02
N ARG A 214 5.14 14.72 -10.14
CA ARG A 214 6.15 15.79 -10.21
C ARG A 214 7.00 15.86 -8.95
N TYR A 215 6.39 15.75 -7.76
CA TYR A 215 7.14 15.67 -6.52
C TYR A 215 8.03 14.43 -6.48
N MET A 216 7.54 13.27 -6.90
CA MET A 216 8.36 12.06 -7.00
C MET A 216 9.54 12.24 -7.98
N GLN A 217 9.32 12.92 -9.12
CA GLN A 217 10.39 13.21 -10.09
C GLN A 217 11.46 14.15 -9.52
N ASN A 218 11.06 15.09 -8.65
CA ASN A 218 11.97 16.02 -7.99
C ASN A 218 12.58 15.46 -6.70
N SER A 219 12.26 14.19 -6.35
CA SER A 219 12.73 13.54 -5.14
C SER A 219 13.84 12.52 -5.44
N ARG A 220 14.89 12.51 -4.61
CA ARG A 220 15.97 11.50 -4.63
C ARG A 220 15.45 10.16 -4.15
N ILE A 221 14.78 10.17 -3.00
CA ILE A 221 14.23 8.99 -2.33
C ILE A 221 12.73 9.17 -2.13
N VAL A 222 11.96 8.16 -2.48
CA VAL A 222 10.52 8.09 -2.18
C VAL A 222 10.29 6.96 -1.20
N LEU A 223 9.74 7.31 -0.04
CA LEU A 223 9.37 6.35 0.98
C LEU A 223 8.01 5.71 0.68
N HIS A 224 7.94 4.43 0.97
CA HIS A 224 6.71 3.67 0.98
C HIS A 224 6.59 2.90 2.31
N ASN A 225 5.41 2.89 2.90
CA ASN A 225 5.09 1.99 4.00
C ASN A 225 4.04 0.97 3.55
N ILE A 226 4.16 -0.24 4.02
CA ILE A 226 3.23 -1.33 3.73
C ILE A 226 2.67 -1.87 5.04
N ASN A 227 1.41 -2.28 4.99
CA ASN A 227 0.71 -2.94 6.09
C ASN A 227 0.18 -4.33 5.68
N PHE A 228 0.60 -4.82 4.52
CA PHE A 228 0.22 -6.14 4.02
C PHE A 228 1.35 -6.73 3.16
N GLU A 229 1.57 -8.02 3.30
CA GLU A 229 2.67 -8.71 2.60
C GLU A 229 2.23 -9.39 1.29
N THR A 230 0.93 -9.40 0.99
CA THR A 230 0.35 -10.15 -0.14
C THR A 230 0.03 -9.30 -1.37
N GLY A 231 0.45 -8.03 -1.37
CA GLY A 231 0.19 -7.10 -2.46
C GLY A 231 1.35 -6.16 -2.74
N MET A 232 1.21 -5.40 -3.82
CA MET A 232 2.17 -4.38 -4.21
C MET A 232 1.45 -3.09 -4.56
N HIS A 233 1.78 -2.02 -3.83
CA HIS A 233 1.13 -0.73 -4.00
C HIS A 233 1.66 0.01 -5.22
N GLU A 234 0.80 0.76 -5.91
CA GLU A 234 1.12 1.61 -7.07
C GLU A 234 2.32 2.53 -6.82
N ARG A 235 2.43 3.08 -5.61
CA ARG A 235 3.49 4.03 -5.22
C ARG A 235 4.89 3.48 -5.45
N ILE A 236 5.12 2.19 -5.21
CA ILE A 236 6.43 1.54 -5.45
C ILE A 236 6.83 1.72 -6.93
N PHE A 237 5.91 1.33 -7.81
CA PHE A 237 6.18 1.39 -9.26
C PHE A 237 6.28 2.82 -9.77
N THR A 238 5.42 3.72 -9.30
CA THR A 238 5.41 5.13 -9.72
C THR A 238 6.67 5.85 -9.26
N ALA A 239 7.16 5.59 -8.04
CA ALA A 239 8.43 6.12 -7.55
C ALA A 239 9.61 5.71 -8.44
N MET A 240 9.70 4.40 -8.77
CA MET A 240 10.72 3.89 -9.68
C MET A 240 10.61 4.52 -11.07
N LEU A 241 9.38 4.63 -11.61
CA LEU A 241 9.13 5.22 -12.93
C LEU A 241 9.42 6.72 -12.97
N ALA A 242 9.29 7.41 -11.85
CA ALA A 242 9.73 8.79 -11.66
C ALA A 242 11.27 8.92 -11.50
N GLY A 243 11.99 7.79 -11.47
CA GLY A 243 13.45 7.75 -11.36
C GLY A 243 13.97 8.05 -9.95
N ALA A 244 13.16 7.95 -8.93
CA ALA A 244 13.59 8.01 -7.54
C ALA A 244 14.03 6.61 -7.05
N VAL A 245 14.88 6.56 -6.01
CA VAL A 245 15.06 5.33 -5.25
C VAL A 245 13.81 5.09 -4.41
N CYS A 246 13.12 3.98 -4.63
CA CYS A 246 12.04 3.57 -3.75
C CYS A 246 12.63 2.87 -2.52
N VAL A 247 12.30 3.37 -1.32
CA VAL A 247 12.68 2.75 -0.04
C VAL A 247 11.41 2.30 0.67
N THR A 248 11.36 1.03 1.07
CA THR A 248 10.20 0.43 1.73
C THR A 248 10.61 -0.59 2.79
N SER A 249 9.71 -0.96 3.68
CA SER A 249 9.93 -2.12 4.55
C SER A 249 10.05 -3.40 3.73
N LYS A 250 10.88 -4.33 4.22
CA LYS A 250 11.11 -5.63 3.59
C LYS A 250 9.93 -6.56 3.81
N TYR A 251 9.50 -7.29 2.77
CA TYR A 251 8.51 -8.36 2.82
C TYR A 251 8.70 -9.35 1.68
N GLN A 252 8.27 -10.60 1.87
CA GLN A 252 8.59 -11.72 1.00
C GLN A 252 8.14 -11.54 -0.46
N LEU A 253 6.95 -11.00 -0.69
CA LEU A 253 6.45 -10.80 -2.05
C LEU A 253 7.35 -9.85 -2.86
N LEU A 254 7.88 -8.80 -2.23
CA LEU A 254 8.74 -7.82 -2.88
C LEU A 254 10.00 -8.47 -3.47
N GLU A 255 10.60 -9.44 -2.76
CA GLU A 255 11.81 -10.16 -3.17
C GLU A 255 11.60 -10.99 -4.44
N ARG A 256 10.36 -11.39 -4.74
CA ARG A 256 10.02 -12.10 -5.99
C ARG A 256 10.11 -11.18 -7.22
N PHE A 257 9.98 -9.87 -7.02
CA PHE A 257 9.91 -8.88 -8.10
C PHE A 257 11.17 -8.04 -8.24
N PHE A 258 11.86 -7.75 -7.13
CA PHE A 258 12.97 -6.81 -7.11
C PHE A 258 14.14 -7.34 -6.30
N GLU A 259 15.34 -7.02 -6.76
CA GLU A 259 16.59 -7.29 -6.05
C GLU A 259 16.92 -6.09 -5.15
N ASP A 260 16.94 -6.35 -3.83
CA ASP A 260 17.27 -5.35 -2.81
C ASP A 260 18.70 -4.81 -3.00
N GLY A 261 18.88 -3.51 -2.78
CA GLY A 261 20.14 -2.81 -2.98
C GLY A 261 20.54 -2.61 -4.45
N LYS A 262 19.74 -3.08 -5.41
CA LYS A 262 20.01 -2.97 -6.85
C LYS A 262 18.88 -2.29 -7.63
N GLU A 263 17.63 -2.63 -7.36
CA GLU A 263 16.45 -2.13 -8.07
C GLU A 263 15.52 -1.35 -7.13
N ILE A 264 15.57 -1.69 -5.85
CA ILE A 264 14.83 -1.11 -4.74
C ILE A 264 15.73 -1.16 -3.52
N VAL A 265 15.42 -0.39 -2.47
CA VAL A 265 16.11 -0.52 -1.20
C VAL A 265 15.10 -0.80 -0.09
N THR A 266 15.43 -1.77 0.76
CA THR A 266 14.55 -2.18 1.85
C THR A 266 15.21 -2.01 3.21
N TYR A 267 14.36 -1.90 4.24
CA TYR A 267 14.77 -1.97 5.65
C TYR A 267 13.87 -2.97 6.38
N PRO A 268 14.34 -3.62 7.47
CA PRO A 268 13.53 -4.55 8.25
C PRO A 268 12.31 -3.84 8.88
N ALA A 269 11.11 -4.40 8.73
CA ALA A 269 9.89 -3.80 9.26
C ALA A 269 9.88 -3.74 10.80
N ASP A 270 10.56 -4.68 11.45
CA ASP A 270 10.72 -4.78 12.90
C ASP A 270 11.85 -3.92 13.47
N ALA A 271 12.71 -3.38 12.62
CA ALA A 271 13.84 -2.52 12.98
C ALA A 271 13.82 -1.18 12.18
N PRO A 272 12.80 -0.33 12.37
CA PRO A 272 12.61 0.91 11.60
C PRO A 272 13.75 1.91 11.79
N GLU A 273 14.54 1.83 12.88
CA GLU A 273 15.74 2.63 13.09
C GLU A 273 16.80 2.38 12.00
N GLN A 274 16.78 1.23 11.33
CA GLN A 274 17.67 0.96 10.20
C GLN A 274 17.32 1.79 8.97
N LEU A 275 16.10 2.33 8.89
CA LEU A 275 15.73 3.26 7.82
C LEU A 275 16.64 4.48 7.78
N LEU A 276 17.02 5.03 8.93
CA LEU A 276 17.93 6.17 8.99
C LEU A 276 19.28 5.83 8.36
N VAL A 277 19.82 4.65 8.68
CA VAL A 277 21.10 4.19 8.11
C VAL A 277 21.00 4.06 6.59
N VAL A 278 19.90 3.48 6.10
CA VAL A 278 19.65 3.33 4.66
C VAL A 278 19.56 4.68 3.95
N ILE A 279 18.84 5.64 4.52
CA ILE A 279 18.71 6.99 3.94
C ILE A 279 20.05 7.70 3.91
N ASP A 280 20.83 7.65 5.00
CA ASP A 280 22.13 8.29 5.09
C ASP A 280 23.14 7.69 4.11
N GLU A 281 23.12 6.36 3.93
CA GLU A 281 23.97 5.68 2.93
C GLU A 281 23.62 6.12 1.50
N LEU A 282 22.35 6.19 1.16
CA LEU A 282 21.89 6.61 -0.18
C LEU A 282 22.29 8.07 -0.46
N LEU A 283 22.09 8.97 0.49
CA LEU A 283 22.40 10.39 0.32
C LEU A 283 23.92 10.64 0.30
N SER A 284 24.69 9.86 1.02
CA SER A 284 26.16 9.94 1.04
C SER A 284 26.83 9.33 -0.18
N ASN A 285 26.13 8.48 -0.93
CA ASN A 285 26.64 7.78 -2.12
C ASN A 285 25.78 8.03 -3.36
N PRO A 286 25.73 9.28 -3.87
CA PRO A 286 24.84 9.67 -4.97
C PRO A 286 25.04 8.83 -6.24
N GLY A 287 26.26 8.40 -6.53
CA GLY A 287 26.55 7.54 -7.69
C GLY A 287 25.89 6.16 -7.57
N ARG A 288 25.95 5.52 -6.40
CA ARG A 288 25.27 4.25 -6.13
C ARG A 288 23.76 4.44 -6.14
N ALA A 289 23.26 5.47 -5.50
CA ALA A 289 21.83 5.75 -5.46
C ALA A 289 21.24 5.98 -6.87
N ALA A 290 21.94 6.74 -7.72
CA ALA A 290 21.54 6.94 -9.12
C ALA A 290 21.54 5.63 -9.93
N GLN A 291 22.47 4.70 -9.69
CA GLN A 291 22.48 3.38 -10.32
C GLN A 291 21.28 2.55 -9.91
N ILE A 292 20.93 2.52 -8.61
CA ILE A 292 19.75 1.82 -8.09
C ILE A 292 18.47 2.41 -8.71
N ALA A 293 18.34 3.74 -8.72
CA ALA A 293 17.20 4.42 -9.33
C ALA A 293 17.05 4.08 -10.82
N ALA A 294 18.15 4.07 -11.57
CA ALA A 294 18.15 3.72 -13.00
C ALA A 294 17.77 2.26 -13.24
N ALA A 295 18.29 1.33 -12.43
CA ALA A 295 17.96 -0.10 -12.52
C ALA A 295 16.49 -0.36 -12.17
N GLY A 296 15.99 0.23 -11.07
CA GLY A 296 14.58 0.15 -10.67
C GLY A 296 13.65 0.71 -11.74
N ARG A 297 13.97 1.90 -12.30
CA ARG A 297 13.21 2.49 -13.40
C ARG A 297 13.18 1.61 -14.65
N LYS A 298 14.33 1.07 -15.05
CA LYS A 298 14.42 0.16 -16.20
C LYS A 298 13.49 -1.05 -16.03
N LYS A 299 13.52 -1.68 -14.88
CA LYS A 299 12.66 -2.84 -14.56
C LYS A 299 11.19 -2.46 -14.54
N ALA A 300 10.84 -1.35 -13.89
CA ALA A 300 9.47 -0.88 -13.82
C ALA A 300 8.90 -0.53 -15.21
N LEU A 301 9.67 0.10 -16.10
CA LEU A 301 9.28 0.38 -17.48
C LEU A 301 8.99 -0.90 -18.27
N GLN A 302 9.79 -1.94 -18.04
CA GLN A 302 9.63 -3.21 -18.76
C GLN A 302 8.43 -4.02 -18.30
N LYS A 303 8.10 -4.00 -16.99
CA LYS A 303 7.17 -4.97 -16.39
C LYS A 303 6.01 -4.36 -15.60
N HIS A 304 6.11 -3.13 -15.12
CA HIS A 304 5.22 -2.63 -14.06
C HIS A 304 4.51 -1.30 -14.38
N THR A 305 4.35 -0.98 -15.66
CA THR A 305 3.52 0.18 -16.08
C THR A 305 2.04 -0.20 -16.18
N TRP A 306 1.13 0.78 -16.08
CA TRP A 306 -0.29 0.58 -16.37
C TRP A 306 -0.54 0.01 -17.77
N LYS A 307 0.30 0.39 -18.75
CA LYS A 307 0.25 -0.17 -20.10
C LYS A 307 0.48 -1.69 -20.07
N ARG A 308 1.48 -2.17 -19.31
CA ARG A 308 1.77 -3.59 -19.16
C ARG A 308 0.63 -4.35 -18.48
N ARG A 309 -0.08 -3.72 -17.54
CA ARG A 309 -1.29 -4.31 -16.94
C ARG A 309 -2.42 -4.45 -17.96
N GLY A 310 -2.62 -3.42 -18.78
CA GLY A 310 -3.58 -3.50 -19.91
C GLY A 310 -3.25 -4.61 -20.90
N GLU A 311 -1.99 -4.74 -21.30
CA GLU A 311 -1.51 -5.82 -22.18
C GLU A 311 -1.72 -7.21 -21.55
N GLN A 312 -1.49 -7.36 -20.26
CA GLN A 312 -1.72 -8.61 -19.52
C GLN A 312 -3.20 -8.98 -19.48
N ILE A 313 -4.08 -8.02 -19.21
CA ILE A 313 -5.54 -8.25 -19.24
C ILE A 313 -5.97 -8.65 -20.65
N ALA A 314 -5.52 -7.95 -21.68
CA ALA A 314 -5.86 -8.25 -23.08
C ALA A 314 -5.44 -9.69 -23.45
N LYS A 315 -4.22 -10.09 -23.09
CA LYS A 315 -3.74 -11.44 -23.29
C LYS A 315 -4.61 -12.48 -22.60
N TRP A 316 -4.94 -12.30 -21.34
CA TRP A 316 -5.84 -13.22 -20.63
C TRP A 316 -7.21 -13.37 -21.29
N MET A 317 -7.73 -12.28 -21.86
CA MET A 317 -8.99 -12.30 -22.58
C MET A 317 -8.91 -13.03 -23.92
N ASP A 318 -7.77 -12.92 -24.64
CA ASP A 318 -7.56 -13.54 -25.94
C ASP A 318 -7.22 -15.04 -25.84
N ASP A 319 -6.44 -15.45 -24.85
CA ASP A 319 -6.03 -16.85 -24.64
C ASP A 319 -7.20 -17.74 -24.18
N GLY A 320 -8.43 -17.22 -24.08
CA GLY A 320 -9.63 -17.97 -23.68
C GLY A 320 -9.49 -18.63 -22.31
N LEU A 321 -8.66 -18.02 -21.44
CA LEU A 321 -8.41 -18.45 -20.05
C LEU A 321 -7.59 -19.76 -19.89
N ASN A 322 -6.81 -20.16 -20.85
CA ASN A 322 -5.80 -21.19 -20.65
C ASN A 322 -4.62 -20.61 -19.84
N PHE A 323 -4.78 -20.59 -18.51
CA PHE A 323 -3.72 -20.22 -17.58
C PHE A 323 -2.72 -21.37 -17.47
N THR A 324 -1.58 -21.24 -18.11
CA THR A 324 -0.37 -21.96 -17.71
C THR A 324 0.48 -20.96 -16.91
N TYR A 325 0.62 -21.23 -15.62
CA TYR A 325 1.50 -20.53 -14.68
C TYR A 325 2.97 -20.79 -15.02
#